data_165007f966c87ee790475dfd7e216871
#
_entry.id   165007f966c87ee790475dfd7e216871
#
_cell.length_a   1.000
_cell.length_b   1.000
_cell.length_c   1.000
_cell.angle_alpha   90.00
_cell.angle_beta   90.00
_cell.angle_gamma   90.00
#
_symmetry.space_group_name_H-M   'P 1'
#
loop_
_entity.id
_entity.type
_entity.pdbx_description
1 polymer ?
#
loop_
_entity_poly.entity_id
_entity_poly.type
_entity_poly.pdbx_seq_one_letter_code
_entity_poly.pdbx_strand_id
1 'polypeptide(L)'
;KKLPSYLLGKYQLISTGTFSVLFAIIFLNIYIPFSDTAWFGLGQSDMFSGTLVFVFVSIMTLVISRTLMYRSKRLFEMSFLEYILWCIGEIVAIGAIYTNLTMEITGGMGEKGLEIFGRSLLYGTIALGIPYILSGMYFSIIDKNTTIRLMSYENVVTDEPPVHESSLQKITLYDNSGSLKMSLNLDSLYYIESDDNYIKVWYTDSKGELKQYMLRCRLKTVEESFKGC
;
A
#
# COMPACT_ATOMS: atom_id res chain seq x y z
N LYS A 1 -3.09 7.43 17.27
CA LYS A 1 -2.00 7.80 16.35
C LYS A 1 -2.55 7.70 14.92
N LYS A 2 -2.39 8.76 14.10
CA LYS A 2 -2.84 8.72 12.69
C LYS A 2 -2.12 7.62 11.94
N LEU A 3 -2.82 6.98 11.00
CA LEU A 3 -2.25 5.94 10.17
C LEU A 3 -1.23 6.56 9.19
N PRO A 4 -0.04 5.98 9.04
CA PRO A 4 0.93 6.44 8.04
C PRO A 4 0.37 6.34 6.61
N SER A 5 0.66 7.35 5.78
CA SER A 5 0.14 7.43 4.40
C SER A 5 0.58 6.26 3.52
N TYR A 6 1.73 5.64 3.83
CA TYR A 6 2.27 4.51 3.08
C TYR A 6 1.45 3.21 3.21
N LEU A 7 0.53 3.10 4.17
CA LEU A 7 -0.30 1.88 4.32
C LEU A 7 -1.61 1.94 3.51
N LEU A 8 -2.10 3.14 3.20
CA LEU A 8 -3.39 3.36 2.53
C LEU A 8 -3.27 3.83 1.07
N GLY A 9 -2.11 3.81 0.48
CA GLY A 9 -1.94 4.09 -0.94
C GLY A 9 -2.61 3.02 -1.81
N LYS A 10 -3.12 3.40 -2.99
CA LYS A 10 -3.75 2.46 -3.93
C LYS A 10 -2.82 1.30 -4.28
N TYR A 11 -1.58 1.61 -4.60
CA TYR A 11 -0.55 0.62 -4.95
C TYR A 11 -0.25 -0.30 -3.77
N GLN A 12 -0.11 0.25 -2.56
CA GLN A 12 0.19 -0.51 -1.35
C GLN A 12 -0.94 -1.48 -0.99
N LEU A 13 -2.20 -1.05 -1.09
CA LEU A 13 -3.34 -1.92 -0.83
C LEU A 13 -3.46 -3.07 -1.84
N ILE A 14 -3.23 -2.79 -3.13
CA ILE A 14 -3.23 -3.81 -4.18
C ILE A 14 -2.08 -4.80 -3.95
N SER A 15 -0.87 -4.30 -3.71
CA SER A 15 0.32 -5.13 -3.47
C SER A 15 0.15 -6.02 -2.25
N THR A 16 -0.34 -5.48 -1.12
CA THR A 16 -0.63 -6.27 0.08
C THR A 16 -1.68 -7.34 -0.20
N GLY A 17 -2.77 -7.00 -0.88
CA GLY A 17 -3.82 -7.95 -1.24
C GLY A 17 -3.30 -9.07 -2.14
N THR A 18 -2.57 -8.75 -3.20
CA THR A 18 -1.98 -9.74 -4.11
C THR A 18 -0.99 -10.65 -3.39
N PHE A 19 -0.11 -10.08 -2.56
CA PHE A 19 0.85 -10.86 -1.77
C PHE A 19 0.15 -11.79 -0.79
N SER A 20 -0.91 -11.32 -0.13
CA SER A 20 -1.69 -12.15 0.81
C SER A 20 -2.39 -13.31 0.12
N VAL A 21 -2.96 -13.08 -1.07
CA VAL A 21 -3.59 -14.15 -1.87
C VAL A 21 -2.57 -15.20 -2.30
N LEU A 22 -1.43 -14.77 -2.85
CA LEU A 22 -0.37 -15.68 -3.27
C LEU A 22 0.17 -16.49 -2.11
N PHE A 23 0.45 -15.85 -0.97
CA PHE A 23 0.92 -16.52 0.22
C PHE A 23 -0.11 -17.52 0.75
N ALA A 24 -1.40 -17.15 0.81
CA ALA A 24 -2.46 -18.03 1.25
C ALA A 24 -2.61 -19.27 0.35
N ILE A 25 -2.51 -19.10 -0.97
CA ILE A 25 -2.54 -20.23 -1.92
C ILE A 25 -1.35 -21.18 -1.66
N ILE A 26 -0.15 -20.66 -1.51
CA ILE A 26 1.04 -21.46 -1.22
C ILE A 26 0.88 -22.16 0.13
N PHE A 27 0.46 -21.44 1.16
CA PHE A 27 0.25 -21.97 2.49
C PHE A 27 -0.78 -23.10 2.50
N LEU A 28 -1.92 -22.92 1.83
CA LEU A 28 -2.95 -23.96 1.71
C LEU A 28 -2.41 -25.20 0.99
N ASN A 29 -1.66 -25.04 -0.09
CA ASN A 29 -1.08 -26.19 -0.82
C ASN A 29 -0.06 -26.99 0.01
N ILE A 30 0.71 -26.32 0.86
CA ILE A 30 1.67 -26.98 1.74
C ILE A 30 0.96 -27.62 2.93
N TYR A 31 -0.04 -26.92 3.49
CA TYR A 31 -0.69 -27.31 4.74
C TYR A 31 -1.77 -28.39 4.55
N ILE A 32 -2.58 -28.32 3.48
CA ILE A 32 -3.67 -29.28 3.21
C ILE A 32 -3.23 -30.75 3.32
N PRO A 33 -2.08 -31.17 2.75
CA PRO A 33 -1.64 -32.56 2.83
C PRO A 33 -1.35 -33.05 4.25
N PHE A 34 -1.14 -32.16 5.21
CA PHE A 34 -0.77 -32.47 6.60
C PHE A 34 -1.86 -32.15 7.63
N SER A 35 -3.02 -31.66 7.19
CA SER A 35 -4.09 -31.27 8.10
C SER A 35 -5.19 -32.31 8.16
N ASP A 36 -5.64 -32.63 9.39
CA ASP A 36 -6.86 -33.38 9.65
C ASP A 36 -8.11 -32.48 9.47
N THR A 37 -8.25 -31.87 8.33
CA THR A 37 -9.45 -31.07 8.04
C THR A 37 -10.59 -31.99 7.59
N ALA A 38 -11.83 -31.63 7.89
CA ALA A 38 -13.03 -32.36 7.51
C ALA A 38 -13.12 -32.65 5.98
N TRP A 39 -12.44 -31.90 5.17
CA TRP A 39 -12.42 -32.02 3.71
C TRP A 39 -11.64 -33.23 3.20
N PHE A 40 -10.73 -33.80 3.98
CA PHE A 40 -10.00 -35.03 3.61
C PHE A 40 -10.87 -36.31 3.60
N GLY A 41 -11.99 -36.31 4.33
CA GLY A 41 -12.95 -37.38 4.31
C GLY A 41 -13.90 -37.39 3.09
N LEU A 42 -13.87 -36.33 2.30
CA LEU A 42 -14.69 -36.18 1.10
C LEU A 42 -13.99 -36.76 -0.11
N GLY A 43 -14.77 -37.24 -1.09
CA GLY A 43 -14.22 -37.65 -2.38
C GLY A 43 -13.38 -36.57 -3.03
N GLN A 44 -12.38 -37.00 -3.80
CA GLN A 44 -11.36 -36.07 -4.36
C GLN A 44 -11.96 -34.91 -5.22
N SER A 45 -13.08 -35.16 -5.91
CA SER A 45 -13.82 -34.18 -6.69
C SER A 45 -14.46 -33.10 -5.83
N ASP A 46 -15.06 -33.50 -4.70
CA ASP A 46 -15.80 -32.57 -3.83
C ASP A 46 -14.84 -31.69 -3.04
N MET A 47 -13.72 -32.26 -2.59
CA MET A 47 -12.64 -31.50 -1.98
C MET A 47 -12.07 -30.43 -2.93
N PHE A 48 -11.83 -30.78 -4.18
CA PHE A 48 -11.29 -29.85 -5.17
C PHE A 48 -12.28 -28.72 -5.48
N SER A 49 -13.55 -29.05 -5.73
CA SER A 49 -14.58 -28.05 -6.01
C SER A 49 -14.83 -27.11 -4.83
N GLY A 50 -14.90 -27.65 -3.61
CA GLY A 50 -15.03 -26.87 -2.39
C GLY A 50 -13.85 -25.91 -2.16
N THR A 51 -12.62 -26.40 -2.41
CA THR A 51 -11.41 -25.55 -2.32
C THR A 51 -11.45 -24.40 -3.33
N LEU A 52 -11.85 -24.67 -4.58
CA LEU A 52 -11.98 -23.62 -5.59
C LEU A 52 -13.02 -22.57 -5.21
N VAL A 53 -14.18 -22.98 -4.73
CA VAL A 53 -15.23 -22.07 -4.24
C VAL A 53 -14.72 -21.23 -3.08
N PHE A 54 -14.08 -21.84 -2.10
CA PHE A 54 -13.51 -21.14 -0.94
C PHE A 54 -12.47 -20.10 -1.36
N VAL A 55 -11.51 -20.47 -2.21
CA VAL A 55 -10.47 -19.55 -2.71
C VAL A 55 -11.09 -18.39 -3.47
N PHE A 56 -12.04 -18.65 -4.37
CA PHE A 56 -12.71 -17.62 -5.14
C PHE A 56 -13.46 -16.63 -4.25
N VAL A 57 -14.28 -17.12 -3.31
CA VAL A 57 -15.05 -16.28 -2.39
C VAL A 57 -14.12 -15.48 -1.46
N SER A 58 -13.02 -16.08 -1.00
CA SER A 58 -12.02 -15.40 -0.17
C SER A 58 -11.32 -14.26 -0.93
N ILE A 59 -10.94 -14.48 -2.19
CA ILE A 59 -10.36 -13.45 -3.05
C ILE A 59 -11.35 -12.29 -3.24
N MET A 60 -12.60 -12.60 -3.55
CA MET A 60 -13.65 -11.59 -3.71
C MET A 60 -13.86 -10.78 -2.43
N THR A 61 -13.87 -11.45 -1.27
CA THR A 61 -13.98 -10.79 0.04
C THR A 61 -12.81 -9.82 0.28
N LEU A 62 -11.58 -10.23 0.00
CA LEU A 62 -10.40 -9.36 0.12
C LEU A 62 -10.46 -8.17 -0.84
N VAL A 63 -10.83 -8.38 -2.10
CA VAL A 63 -10.94 -7.30 -3.09
C VAL A 63 -11.98 -6.27 -2.67
N ILE A 64 -13.16 -6.73 -2.24
CA ILE A 64 -14.23 -5.86 -1.74
C ILE A 64 -13.74 -5.10 -0.51
N SER A 65 -13.15 -5.78 0.45
CA SER A 65 -12.63 -5.17 1.69
C SER A 65 -11.58 -4.09 1.41
N ARG A 66 -10.59 -4.37 0.56
CA ARG A 66 -9.55 -3.40 0.19
C ARG A 66 -10.12 -2.21 -0.59
N THR A 67 -11.13 -2.43 -1.42
CA THR A 67 -11.83 -1.36 -2.13
C THR A 67 -12.61 -0.47 -1.16
N LEU A 68 -13.29 -1.06 -0.18
CA LEU A 68 -13.99 -0.34 0.88
C LEU A 68 -13.02 0.48 1.73
N MET A 69 -11.90 -0.11 2.15
CA MET A 69 -10.85 0.57 2.90
C MET A 69 -10.29 1.77 2.12
N TYR A 70 -10.05 1.62 0.82
CA TYR A 70 -9.59 2.72 -0.03
C TYR A 70 -10.62 3.85 -0.15
N ARG A 71 -11.91 3.51 -0.24
CA ARG A 71 -13.00 4.50 -0.25
C ARG A 71 -13.17 5.19 1.10
N SER A 72 -13.10 4.44 2.20
CA SER A 72 -13.21 4.97 3.57
C SER A 72 -12.13 5.99 3.90
N LYS A 73 -10.91 5.83 3.37
CA LYS A 73 -9.83 6.82 3.49
C LYS A 73 -10.23 8.22 3.02
N ARG A 74 -11.14 8.34 2.06
CA ARG A 74 -11.61 9.64 1.54
C ARG A 74 -12.64 10.31 2.46
N LEU A 75 -13.30 9.53 3.32
CA LEU A 75 -14.38 9.99 4.18
C LEU A 75 -13.90 10.23 5.61
N PHE A 76 -12.98 9.41 6.10
CA PHE A 76 -12.50 9.44 7.48
C PHE A 76 -10.98 9.30 7.55
N GLU A 77 -10.35 10.02 8.48
CA GLU A 77 -8.94 9.82 8.83
C GLU A 77 -8.82 8.54 9.67
N MET A 78 -8.40 7.44 9.05
CA MET A 78 -8.22 6.16 9.76
C MET A 78 -7.05 6.23 10.74
N SER A 79 -7.27 5.72 11.95
CA SER A 79 -6.23 5.48 12.94
C SER A 79 -5.52 4.15 12.70
N PHE A 80 -4.33 3.98 13.27
CA PHE A 80 -3.59 2.71 13.19
C PHE A 80 -4.35 1.53 13.82
N LEU A 81 -5.09 1.81 14.89
CA LEU A 81 -5.90 0.79 15.58
C LEU A 81 -7.07 0.34 14.70
N GLU A 82 -7.76 1.26 14.03
CA GLU A 82 -8.85 0.94 13.10
C GLU A 82 -8.36 0.09 11.93
N TYR A 83 -7.16 0.35 11.42
CA TYR A 83 -6.54 -0.48 10.39
C TYR A 83 -6.29 -1.92 10.88
N ILE A 84 -5.78 -2.10 12.10
CA ILE A 84 -5.58 -3.43 12.70
C ILE A 84 -6.92 -4.14 12.88
N LEU A 85 -7.92 -3.45 13.43
CA LEU A 85 -9.27 -4.01 13.60
C LEU A 85 -9.89 -4.41 12.26
N TRP A 86 -9.65 -3.64 11.21
CA TRP A 86 -10.10 -3.98 9.87
C TRP A 86 -9.44 -5.27 9.36
N CYS A 87 -8.11 -5.41 9.52
CA CYS A 87 -7.40 -6.64 9.15
C CYS A 87 -7.87 -7.86 9.95
N ILE A 88 -8.16 -7.69 11.25
CA ILE A 88 -8.76 -8.74 12.08
C ILE A 88 -10.15 -9.10 11.57
N GLY A 89 -10.96 -8.10 11.20
CA GLY A 89 -12.29 -8.31 10.61
C GLY A 89 -12.24 -9.13 9.31
N GLU A 90 -11.24 -8.91 8.46
CA GLU A 90 -11.02 -9.73 7.25
C GLU A 90 -10.74 -11.19 7.60
N ILE A 91 -9.89 -11.45 8.59
CA ILE A 91 -9.58 -12.82 9.04
C ILE A 91 -10.82 -13.51 9.60
N VAL A 92 -11.61 -12.80 10.42
CA VAL A 92 -12.86 -13.31 10.99
C VAL A 92 -13.89 -13.61 9.88
N ALA A 93 -14.04 -12.73 8.90
CA ALA A 93 -14.97 -12.92 7.78
C ALA A 93 -14.60 -14.16 6.95
N ILE A 94 -13.33 -14.32 6.60
CA ILE A 94 -12.85 -15.49 5.84
C ILE A 94 -12.98 -16.76 6.66
N GLY A 95 -12.69 -16.71 7.97
CA GLY A 95 -12.91 -17.84 8.88
C GLY A 95 -14.37 -18.27 8.97
N ALA A 96 -15.30 -17.31 9.01
CA ALA A 96 -16.73 -17.59 9.00
C ALA A 96 -17.18 -18.21 7.65
N ILE A 97 -16.68 -17.72 6.53
CA ILE A 97 -16.95 -18.29 5.19
C ILE A 97 -16.46 -19.74 5.14
N TYR A 98 -15.24 -20.01 5.59
CA TYR A 98 -14.68 -21.36 5.65
C TYR A 98 -15.55 -22.30 6.49
N THR A 99 -15.97 -21.84 7.68
CA THR A 99 -16.81 -22.62 8.60
C THR A 99 -18.14 -22.97 7.96
N ASN A 100 -18.82 -21.99 7.35
CA ASN A 100 -20.11 -22.24 6.70
C ASN A 100 -19.98 -23.24 5.54
N LEU A 101 -18.99 -23.06 4.67
CA LEU A 101 -18.75 -23.99 3.56
C LEU A 101 -18.43 -25.40 4.06
N THR A 102 -17.60 -25.54 5.11
CA THR A 102 -17.26 -26.83 5.71
C THR A 102 -18.50 -27.51 6.28
N MET A 103 -19.37 -26.76 6.98
CA MET A 103 -20.62 -27.31 7.52
C MET A 103 -21.57 -27.79 6.43
N GLU A 104 -21.66 -27.06 5.30
CA GLU A 104 -22.47 -27.50 4.15
C GLU A 104 -21.91 -28.75 3.48
N ILE A 105 -20.60 -28.77 3.22
CA ILE A 105 -19.93 -29.88 2.51
C ILE A 105 -19.96 -31.17 3.37
N THR A 106 -19.76 -31.06 4.70
CA THR A 106 -19.75 -32.22 5.62
C THR A 106 -21.14 -32.61 6.10
N GLY A 107 -22.20 -31.88 5.73
CA GLY A 107 -23.56 -32.11 6.19
C GLY A 107 -23.73 -31.99 7.71
N GLY A 108 -22.82 -31.27 8.37
CA GLY A 108 -22.83 -31.11 9.85
C GLY A 108 -22.42 -32.34 10.64
N MET A 109 -21.90 -33.39 9.98
CA MET A 109 -21.48 -34.61 10.64
C MET A 109 -20.10 -34.44 11.32
N GLY A 110 -20.09 -34.53 12.64
CA GLY A 110 -18.91 -34.85 13.44
C GLY A 110 -18.24 -33.71 14.19
N GLU A 111 -18.18 -32.49 13.70
CA GLU A 111 -17.52 -31.38 14.40
C GLU A 111 -18.49 -30.25 14.77
N LYS A 112 -18.33 -29.70 15.97
CA LYS A 112 -19.11 -28.50 16.36
C LYS A 112 -18.63 -27.31 15.55
N GLY A 113 -19.54 -26.52 14.93
CA GLY A 113 -19.21 -25.35 14.12
C GLY A 113 -18.28 -24.37 14.81
N LEU A 114 -18.35 -24.26 16.14
CA LEU A 114 -17.45 -23.40 16.93
C LEU A 114 -15.99 -23.92 16.91
N GLU A 115 -15.79 -25.23 16.87
CA GLU A 115 -14.44 -25.82 16.81
C GLU A 115 -13.83 -25.62 15.45
N ILE A 116 -14.59 -25.80 14.35
CA ILE A 116 -14.18 -25.50 12.99
C ILE A 116 -13.82 -24.03 12.87
N PHE A 117 -14.65 -23.13 13.42
CA PHE A 117 -14.41 -21.71 13.42
C PHE A 117 -13.12 -21.33 14.17
N GLY A 118 -12.88 -21.89 15.35
CA GLY A 118 -11.65 -21.65 16.11
C GLY A 118 -10.39 -22.06 15.34
N ARG A 119 -10.41 -23.24 14.70
CA ARG A 119 -9.32 -23.70 13.85
C ARG A 119 -9.14 -22.79 12.62
N SER A 120 -10.23 -22.40 11.97
CA SER A 120 -10.18 -21.51 10.81
C SER A 120 -9.61 -20.12 11.14
N LEU A 121 -9.89 -19.58 12.32
CA LEU A 121 -9.27 -18.35 12.80
C LEU A 121 -7.76 -18.50 13.00
N LEU A 122 -7.31 -19.61 13.57
CA LEU A 122 -5.88 -19.86 13.78
C LEU A 122 -5.14 -19.92 12.43
N TYR A 123 -5.63 -20.70 11.49
CA TYR A 123 -5.01 -20.82 10.16
C TYR A 123 -5.16 -19.56 9.32
N GLY A 124 -6.30 -18.89 9.42
CA GLY A 124 -6.53 -17.59 8.79
C GLY A 124 -5.57 -16.51 9.30
N THR A 125 -5.26 -16.53 10.61
CA THR A 125 -4.26 -15.63 11.20
C THR A 125 -2.87 -15.89 10.64
N ILE A 126 -2.48 -17.14 10.43
CA ILE A 126 -1.20 -17.46 9.80
C ILE A 126 -1.22 -17.04 8.32
N ALA A 127 -2.24 -17.44 7.57
CA ALA A 127 -2.32 -17.24 6.13
C ALA A 127 -2.42 -15.76 5.70
N LEU A 128 -3.08 -14.92 6.50
CA LEU A 128 -3.28 -13.51 6.21
C LEU A 128 -2.47 -12.59 7.12
N GLY A 129 -2.32 -12.94 8.40
CA GLY A 129 -1.60 -12.11 9.37
C GLY A 129 -0.12 -11.98 9.04
N ILE A 130 0.54 -13.08 8.64
CA ILE A 130 1.96 -13.04 8.24
C ILE A 130 2.16 -12.10 7.03
N PRO A 131 1.43 -12.22 5.91
CA PRO A 131 1.53 -11.27 4.80
C PRO A 131 1.23 -9.82 5.19
N TYR A 132 0.27 -9.57 6.06
CA TYR A 132 -0.06 -8.22 6.51
C TYR A 132 1.10 -7.58 7.29
N ILE A 133 1.72 -8.34 8.20
CA ILE A 133 2.88 -7.88 8.95
C ILE A 133 4.07 -7.63 8.03
N LEU A 134 4.39 -8.59 7.14
CA LEU A 134 5.51 -8.46 6.20
C LEU A 134 5.33 -7.29 5.24
N SER A 135 4.13 -7.11 4.69
CA SER A 135 3.82 -5.96 3.81
C SER A 135 3.93 -4.64 4.57
N GLY A 136 3.42 -4.58 5.79
CA GLY A 136 3.52 -3.38 6.63
C GLY A 136 4.97 -3.02 6.97
N MET A 137 5.81 -4.00 7.29
CA MET A 137 7.24 -3.81 7.50
C MET A 137 7.96 -3.34 6.24
N TYR A 138 7.67 -3.96 5.09
CA TYR A 138 8.27 -3.61 3.81
C TYR A 138 7.97 -2.15 3.43
N PHE A 139 6.71 -1.73 3.48
CA PHE A 139 6.35 -0.34 3.16
C PHE A 139 6.88 0.66 4.20
N SER A 140 6.97 0.26 5.47
CA SER A 140 7.61 1.09 6.50
C SER A 140 9.10 1.32 6.23
N ILE A 141 9.81 0.29 5.75
CA ILE A 141 11.23 0.40 5.39
C ILE A 141 11.41 1.32 4.19
N ILE A 142 10.58 1.18 3.15
CA ILE A 142 10.63 2.06 1.97
C ILE A 142 10.39 3.52 2.37
N ASP A 143 9.37 3.79 3.18
CA ASP A 143 9.04 5.13 3.66
C ASP A 143 10.20 5.75 4.45
N LYS A 144 10.78 4.99 5.38
CA LYS A 144 11.96 5.43 6.14
C LYS A 144 13.18 5.68 5.27
N ASN A 145 13.46 4.78 4.32
CA ASN A 145 14.59 4.96 3.39
C ASN A 145 14.42 6.21 2.54
N THR A 146 13.20 6.50 2.09
CA THR A 146 12.90 7.73 1.36
C THR A 146 13.13 8.96 2.24
N THR A 147 12.68 8.92 3.49
CA THR A 147 12.89 10.02 4.46
C THR A 147 14.38 10.23 4.76
N ILE A 148 15.15 9.15 4.97
CA ILE A 148 16.60 9.22 5.19
C ILE A 148 17.33 9.83 3.98
N ARG A 149 16.95 9.42 2.77
CA ARG A 149 17.54 9.99 1.55
C ARG A 149 17.27 11.50 1.46
N LEU A 150 16.04 11.93 1.77
CA LEU A 150 15.70 13.36 1.78
C LEU A 150 16.51 14.13 2.81
N MET A 151 16.67 13.60 4.03
CA MET A 151 17.51 14.22 5.07
C MET A 151 18.99 14.25 4.69
N SER A 152 19.47 13.22 3.99
CA SER A 152 20.86 13.18 3.51
C SER A 152 21.13 14.25 2.44
N TYR A 153 20.16 14.51 1.56
CA TYR A 153 20.27 15.63 0.60
C TYR A 153 20.27 17.00 1.32
N GLU A 154 19.44 17.17 2.34
CA GLU A 154 19.38 18.39 3.15
C GLU A 154 20.73 18.70 3.83
N ASN A 155 21.42 17.69 4.38
CA ASN A 155 22.73 17.83 5.02
C ASN A 155 23.84 18.16 4.01
N VAL A 156 23.79 17.64 2.79
CA VAL A 156 24.78 17.93 1.73
C VAL A 156 24.65 19.39 1.25
N VAL A 157 23.45 19.95 1.31
CA VAL A 157 23.20 21.35 0.90
C VAL A 157 23.69 22.36 1.93
N THR A 158 23.74 21.99 3.23
CA THR A 158 24.19 22.88 4.31
C THR A 158 25.71 23.04 4.36
N ASP A 159 26.46 22.13 3.74
CA ASP A 159 27.95 22.14 3.78
C ASP A 159 28.61 22.80 2.55
N GLU A 160 27.82 23.22 1.53
CA GLU A 160 28.40 23.98 0.41
C GLU A 160 28.46 25.47 0.70
N PRO A 161 29.63 26.13 0.45
CA PRO A 161 29.75 27.57 0.62
C PRO A 161 28.87 28.33 -0.39
N PRO A 162 28.38 29.52 -0.04
CA PRO A 162 27.49 30.29 -0.90
C PRO A 162 28.17 30.60 -2.23
N VAL A 163 27.58 30.06 -3.29
CA VAL A 163 28.06 30.30 -4.67
C VAL A 163 27.77 31.74 -5.06
N HIS A 164 28.77 32.41 -5.58
CA HIS A 164 28.77 33.81 -6.02
C HIS A 164 27.64 34.10 -7.01
N GLU A 165 27.07 35.31 -6.85
CA GLU A 165 26.15 35.94 -7.80
C GLU A 165 26.73 36.00 -9.22
N SER A 166 26.20 35.15 -10.10
CA SER A 166 26.38 35.32 -11.53
C SER A 166 25.18 34.80 -12.31
N SER A 167 24.57 35.74 -13.03
CA SER A 167 23.52 35.58 -14.03
C SER A 167 22.12 35.18 -13.55
N LEU A 168 21.25 36.20 -13.54
CA LEU A 168 19.81 36.17 -13.23
C LEU A 168 18.97 35.43 -14.28
N GLN A 169 19.20 34.16 -14.49
CA GLN A 169 18.23 33.34 -15.24
C GLN A 169 17.10 32.90 -14.30
N LYS A 170 15.93 33.54 -14.49
CA LYS A 170 14.71 33.19 -13.78
C LYS A 170 13.92 32.13 -14.54
N ILE A 171 13.54 31.08 -13.88
CA ILE A 171 12.64 30.07 -14.40
C ILE A 171 11.25 30.33 -13.87
N THR A 172 10.28 30.26 -14.76
CA THR A 172 8.86 30.41 -14.44
C THR A 172 8.13 29.11 -14.67
N LEU A 173 7.44 28.64 -13.65
CA LEU A 173 6.68 27.40 -13.69
C LEU A 173 5.18 27.70 -13.76
N TYR A 174 4.51 27.05 -14.71
CA TYR A 174 3.08 27.21 -14.98
C TYR A 174 2.35 25.90 -14.66
N ASP A 175 1.11 26.02 -14.22
CA ASP A 175 0.25 24.84 -14.07
C ASP A 175 -0.34 24.39 -15.43
N ASN A 176 -1.10 23.29 -15.43
CA ASN A 176 -1.78 22.80 -16.63
C ASN A 176 -2.81 23.78 -17.21
N SER A 177 -3.21 24.82 -16.48
CA SER A 177 -4.10 25.89 -16.95
C SER A 177 -3.36 27.07 -17.55
N GLY A 178 -2.02 27.03 -17.61
CA GLY A 178 -1.17 28.14 -18.07
C GLY A 178 -1.03 29.28 -17.05
N SER A 179 -1.46 29.07 -15.81
CA SER A 179 -1.35 30.06 -14.75
C SER A 179 0.04 30.00 -14.10
N LEU A 180 0.70 31.15 -13.97
CA LEU A 180 1.99 31.27 -13.30
C LEU A 180 1.83 30.88 -11.82
N LYS A 181 2.59 29.90 -11.35
CA LYS A 181 2.55 29.43 -9.95
C LYS A 181 3.81 29.72 -9.18
N MET A 182 4.96 29.69 -9.85
CA MET A 182 6.25 29.90 -9.20
C MET A 182 7.26 30.53 -10.15
N SER A 183 8.06 31.44 -9.62
CA SER A 183 9.24 31.98 -10.31
C SER A 183 10.43 31.91 -9.36
N LEU A 184 11.51 31.28 -9.79
CA LEU A 184 12.72 31.09 -9.00
C LEU A 184 13.97 31.32 -9.85
N ASN A 185 15.08 31.66 -9.21
CA ASN A 185 16.36 31.71 -9.88
C ASN A 185 16.85 30.29 -10.19
N LEU A 186 17.52 30.12 -11.33
CA LEU A 186 18.07 28.85 -11.74
C LEU A 186 19.03 28.28 -10.67
N ASP A 187 19.83 29.16 -10.07
CA ASP A 187 20.80 28.80 -9.03
C ASP A 187 20.14 28.30 -7.72
N SER A 188 18.86 28.63 -7.51
CA SER A 188 18.10 28.20 -6.35
C SER A 188 17.38 26.87 -6.59
N LEU A 189 17.34 26.38 -7.85
CA LEU A 189 16.68 25.13 -8.20
C LEU A 189 17.62 23.94 -7.98
N TYR A 190 17.16 22.97 -7.21
CA TYR A 190 17.91 21.74 -6.96
C TYR A 190 17.60 20.68 -8.01
N TYR A 191 16.36 20.21 -8.02
CA TYR A 191 15.85 19.28 -9.01
C TYR A 191 14.34 19.28 -9.05
N ILE A 192 13.79 18.70 -10.11
CA ILE A 192 12.36 18.51 -10.31
C ILE A 192 12.09 17.02 -10.50
N GLU A 193 11.18 16.49 -9.71
CA GLU A 193 10.78 15.09 -9.71
C GLU A 193 9.33 14.97 -10.19
N SER A 194 9.06 13.98 -11.04
CA SER A 194 7.69 13.64 -11.46
C SER A 194 7.03 12.72 -10.46
N ASP A 195 5.79 13.05 -10.08
CA ASP A 195 4.96 12.26 -9.18
C ASP A 195 3.53 12.19 -9.75
N ASP A 196 3.26 11.18 -10.57
CA ASP A 196 2.01 10.98 -11.29
C ASP A 196 1.61 12.19 -12.17
N ASN A 197 0.61 12.95 -11.73
CA ASN A 197 0.08 14.16 -12.39
C ASN A 197 0.64 15.45 -11.79
N TYR A 198 1.63 15.35 -10.92
CA TYR A 198 2.27 16.46 -10.23
C TYR A 198 3.78 16.42 -10.45
N ILE A 199 4.42 17.56 -10.29
CA ILE A 199 5.86 17.66 -10.14
C ILE A 199 6.17 18.16 -8.74
N LYS A 200 7.28 17.71 -8.18
CA LYS A 200 7.88 18.21 -6.94
C LYS A 200 9.10 19.02 -7.32
N VAL A 201 9.08 20.30 -7.02
CA VAL A 201 10.18 21.24 -7.27
C VAL A 201 10.91 21.45 -5.95
N TRP A 202 12.17 21.08 -5.93
CA TRP A 202 13.05 21.28 -4.78
C TRP A 202 13.95 22.47 -5.03
N TYR A 203 13.91 23.43 -4.12
CA TYR A 203 14.62 24.71 -4.29
C TYR A 203 15.07 25.25 -2.93
N THR A 204 16.07 26.11 -2.97
CA THR A 204 16.61 26.82 -1.81
C THR A 204 15.92 28.16 -1.67
N ASP A 205 15.40 28.46 -0.48
CA ASP A 205 14.79 29.75 -0.14
C ASP A 205 15.87 30.82 0.08
N SER A 206 15.45 32.10 0.15
CA SER A 206 16.32 33.26 0.45
C SER A 206 17.08 33.15 1.77
N LYS A 207 16.70 32.22 2.66
CA LYS A 207 17.39 31.90 3.92
C LYS A 207 18.37 30.74 3.82
N GLY A 208 18.54 30.14 2.62
CA GLY A 208 19.36 28.96 2.40
C GLY A 208 18.68 27.64 2.81
N GLU A 209 17.38 27.65 3.14
CA GLU A 209 16.64 26.45 3.51
C GLU A 209 16.09 25.75 2.27
N LEU A 210 16.26 24.41 2.19
CA LEU A 210 15.69 23.58 1.15
C LEU A 210 14.18 23.45 1.36
N LYS A 211 13.41 23.84 0.33
CA LYS A 211 11.95 23.73 0.34
C LYS A 211 11.45 22.94 -0.84
N GLN A 212 10.29 22.32 -0.65
CA GLN A 212 9.57 21.59 -1.69
C GLN A 212 8.30 22.32 -2.06
N TYR A 213 8.06 22.48 -3.36
CA TYR A 213 6.81 22.97 -3.90
C TYR A 213 6.19 21.95 -4.84
N MET A 214 4.91 21.62 -4.63
CA MET A 214 4.19 20.68 -5.47
C MET A 214 3.31 21.41 -6.47
N LEU A 215 3.49 21.12 -7.75
CA LEU A 215 2.77 21.76 -8.84
C LEU A 215 2.09 20.71 -9.73
N ARG A 216 0.83 20.96 -10.10
CA ARG A 216 0.08 20.10 -11.00
C ARG A 216 0.42 20.42 -12.45
N CYS A 217 1.47 19.81 -12.97
CA CYS A 217 1.82 19.87 -14.39
C CYS A 217 2.60 18.60 -14.80
N ARG A 218 2.77 18.41 -16.11
CA ARG A 218 3.59 17.33 -16.65
C ARG A 218 5.06 17.76 -16.72
N LEU A 219 5.96 16.83 -16.41
CA LEU A 219 7.41 17.10 -16.47
C LEU A 219 7.83 17.64 -17.85
N LYS A 220 7.24 17.12 -18.93
CA LYS A 220 7.49 17.58 -20.30
C LYS A 220 7.19 19.08 -20.51
N THR A 221 6.17 19.60 -19.86
CA THR A 221 5.83 21.05 -19.93
C THR A 221 6.91 21.88 -19.25
N VAL A 222 7.53 21.34 -18.21
CA VAL A 222 8.63 22.01 -17.51
C VAL A 222 9.92 21.96 -18.34
N GLU A 223 10.22 20.84 -18.99
CA GLU A 223 11.37 20.72 -19.90
C GLU A 223 11.33 21.76 -21.03
N GLU A 224 10.14 22.08 -21.51
CA GLU A 224 9.97 23.12 -22.54
C GLU A 224 10.37 24.51 -22.02
N SER A 225 10.19 24.78 -20.72
CA SER A 225 10.60 26.01 -20.06
C SER A 225 12.13 26.15 -19.92
N PHE A 226 12.87 25.03 -20.00
CA PHE A 226 14.33 24.98 -19.92
C PHE A 226 15.02 25.01 -21.29
N LYS A 227 14.30 24.85 -22.40
CA LYS A 227 14.88 24.84 -23.76
C LYS A 227 15.41 26.18 -24.23
N GLY A 228 15.28 27.21 -23.42
CA GLY A 228 15.80 28.54 -23.67
C GLY A 228 16.94 28.97 -22.73
N CYS A 229 17.45 28.09 -21.91
CA CYS A 229 18.52 28.32 -20.95
C CYS A 229 19.82 27.69 -21.41
#